data_aa63fbbd3cbae042a3298189f60705ed
#
_entry.id   aa63fbbd3cbae042a3298189f60705ed
#
_cell.length_a   1.000
_cell.length_b   1.000
_cell.length_c   1.000
_cell.angle_alpha   90.00
_cell.angle_beta   90.00
_cell.angle_gamma   90.00
#
_symmetry.space_group_name_H-M   'P 1'
#
loop_
_entity.id
_entity.type
_entity.pdbx_description
1 polymer ?
#
loop_
_entity_poly.entity_id
_entity_poly.type
_entity_poly.pdbx_seq_one_letter_code
_entity_poly.pdbx_strand_id
1 'polypeptide(L)'
;MTYALRYYGVKDKKELDRQVKEKLQMAGLYDEVAQELDKSAHKLSGGQQQRLCIARALTVEPEILLLDEPCSALDVKSSSVIEKMLTQLKEKYTIVIVTHNIAQARRISDHVAFLFGGKLIEFAPVQQIFSQPKEEETKAFLEGIYG
;
A
#
# COMPACT_ATOMS: atom_id res chain seq x y z
N MET A 1 2.56 17.10 1.02
CA MET A 1 3.11 16.37 2.15
C MET A 1 3.23 17.23 3.42
N THR A 2 3.69 18.46 3.36
CA THR A 2 3.90 19.30 4.55
C THR A 2 2.62 19.78 5.27
N TYR A 3 1.43 19.68 4.64
CA TYR A 3 0.18 20.16 5.24
C TYR A 3 -0.15 19.47 6.56
N ALA A 4 -0.14 18.13 6.59
CA ALA A 4 -0.42 17.38 7.80
C ALA A 4 0.59 17.66 8.90
N LEU A 5 1.89 17.69 8.58
CA LEU A 5 2.96 18.01 9.53
C LEU A 5 2.77 19.38 10.17
N ARG A 6 2.42 20.39 9.36
CA ARG A 6 2.13 21.74 9.86
C ARG A 6 0.89 21.78 10.76
N TYR A 7 -0.14 21.03 10.39
CA TYR A 7 -1.36 20.90 11.20
C TYR A 7 -1.06 20.33 12.59
N TYR A 8 -0.16 19.33 12.67
CA TYR A 8 0.32 18.76 13.92
C TYR A 8 1.46 19.55 14.60
N GLY A 9 1.70 20.79 14.18
CA GLY A 9 2.54 21.75 14.89
C GLY A 9 4.00 21.82 14.45
N VAL A 10 4.43 21.08 13.42
CA VAL A 10 5.79 21.19 12.87
C VAL A 10 5.89 22.49 12.07
N LYS A 11 6.61 23.48 12.61
CA LYS A 11 6.76 24.83 12.01
C LYS A 11 8.14 25.03 11.36
N ASP A 12 9.16 24.37 11.87
CA ASP A 12 10.51 24.52 11.36
C ASP A 12 10.65 23.93 9.96
N LYS A 13 11.18 24.75 9.03
CA LYS A 13 11.33 24.36 7.63
C LYS A 13 12.31 23.19 7.46
N LYS A 14 13.42 23.19 8.19
CA LYS A 14 14.42 22.11 8.09
C LYS A 14 13.84 20.78 8.57
N GLU A 15 13.03 20.81 9.61
CA GLU A 15 12.37 19.61 10.11
C GLU A 15 11.30 19.11 9.14
N LEU A 16 10.51 20.01 8.52
CA LEU A 16 9.55 19.65 7.46
C LEU A 16 10.27 18.97 6.28
N ASP A 17 11.36 19.57 5.80
CA ASP A 17 12.15 19.05 4.68
C ASP A 17 12.76 17.67 5.03
N ARG A 18 13.27 17.50 6.26
CA ARG A 18 13.79 16.23 6.76
C ARG A 18 12.72 15.13 6.76
N GLN A 19 11.54 15.42 7.32
CA GLN A 19 10.45 14.45 7.39
C GLN A 19 9.90 14.10 6.00
N VAL A 20 9.74 15.07 5.13
CA VAL A 20 9.33 14.82 3.74
C VAL A 20 10.33 13.91 3.03
N LYS A 21 11.62 14.19 3.15
CA LYS A 21 12.68 13.35 2.57
C LYS A 21 12.60 11.92 3.09
N GLU A 22 12.50 11.75 4.41
CA GLU A 22 12.39 10.44 5.05
C GLU A 22 11.21 9.63 4.51
N LYS A 23 10.01 10.23 4.46
CA LYS A 23 8.81 9.52 3.98
C LYS A 23 8.87 9.21 2.48
N LEU A 24 9.48 10.07 1.68
CA LEU A 24 9.74 9.79 0.26
C LEU A 24 10.77 8.66 0.09
N GLN A 25 11.79 8.58 0.93
CA GLN A 25 12.75 7.48 0.93
C GLN A 25 12.08 6.15 1.32
N MET A 26 11.23 6.15 2.36
CA MET A 26 10.46 4.97 2.76
C MET A 26 9.55 4.47 1.62
N ALA A 27 9.01 5.38 0.81
CA ALA A 27 8.22 5.06 -0.38
C ALA A 27 9.08 4.73 -1.62
N GLY A 28 10.41 4.70 -1.51
CA GLY A 28 11.33 4.45 -2.62
C GLY A 28 11.19 5.47 -3.76
N LEU A 29 10.79 6.70 -3.44
CA LEU A 29 10.50 7.73 -4.44
C LEU A 29 11.50 8.88 -4.44
N TYR A 30 12.22 9.11 -3.33
CA TYR A 30 13.03 10.29 -3.14
C TYR A 30 14.06 10.51 -4.27
N ASP A 31 14.82 9.49 -4.62
CA ASP A 31 15.90 9.60 -5.60
C ASP A 31 15.40 9.94 -7.02
N GLU A 32 14.13 9.54 -7.31
CA GLU A 32 13.51 9.84 -8.60
C GLU A 32 13.02 11.30 -8.71
N VAL A 33 12.67 11.93 -7.55
CA VAL A 33 12.01 13.24 -7.53
C VAL A 33 12.80 14.32 -6.80
N ALA A 34 13.99 14.02 -6.30
CA ALA A 34 14.79 14.92 -5.46
C ALA A 34 15.04 16.30 -6.08
N GLN A 35 15.17 16.37 -7.41
CA GLN A 35 15.37 17.61 -8.16
C GLN A 35 14.07 18.31 -8.54
N GLU A 36 12.91 17.75 -8.17
CA GLU A 36 11.60 18.18 -8.66
C GLU A 36 10.56 18.33 -7.54
N LEU A 37 10.98 18.42 -6.27
CA LEU A 37 10.10 18.46 -5.11
C LEU A 37 9.09 19.60 -5.13
N ASP A 38 9.37 20.69 -5.82
CA ASP A 38 8.49 21.86 -5.96
C ASP A 38 7.57 21.76 -7.20
N LYS A 39 7.72 20.72 -8.01
CA LYS A 39 6.88 20.54 -9.20
C LYS A 39 5.54 19.90 -8.86
N SER A 40 4.56 20.13 -9.74
CA SER A 40 3.23 19.53 -9.60
C SER A 40 3.29 18.01 -9.67
N ALA A 41 2.66 17.34 -8.71
CA ALA A 41 2.54 15.88 -8.67
C ALA A 41 1.83 15.26 -9.89
N HIS A 42 1.04 16.04 -10.63
CA HIS A 42 0.39 15.59 -11.87
C HIS A 42 1.38 15.25 -13.00
N LYS A 43 2.64 15.68 -12.88
CA LYS A 43 3.69 15.35 -13.84
C LYS A 43 4.36 13.99 -13.58
N LEU A 44 4.09 13.40 -12.45
CA LEU A 44 4.61 12.08 -12.05
C LEU A 44 3.88 10.96 -12.81
N SER A 45 4.57 9.84 -13.04
CA SER A 45 3.94 8.62 -13.54
C SER A 45 2.93 8.08 -12.53
N GLY A 46 1.99 7.21 -12.97
CA GLY A 46 0.99 6.61 -12.09
C GLY A 46 1.61 5.90 -10.87
N GLY A 47 2.65 5.11 -11.07
CA GLY A 47 3.37 4.44 -9.98
C GLY A 47 4.08 5.41 -9.03
N GLN A 48 4.64 6.53 -9.55
CA GLN A 48 5.21 7.58 -8.72
C GLN A 48 4.13 8.33 -7.92
N GLN A 49 2.99 8.63 -8.53
CA GLN A 49 1.85 9.25 -7.84
C GLN A 49 1.34 8.36 -6.72
N GLN A 50 1.23 7.05 -6.95
CA GLN A 50 0.80 6.10 -5.92
C GLN A 50 1.78 6.04 -4.75
N ARG A 51 3.10 5.96 -5.02
CA ARG A 51 4.13 6.01 -3.98
C ARG A 51 4.12 7.34 -3.21
N LEU A 52 3.86 8.45 -3.91
CA LEU A 52 3.70 9.76 -3.26
C LEU A 52 2.47 9.79 -2.33
N CYS A 53 1.35 9.18 -2.74
CA CYS A 53 0.16 9.07 -1.88
C CYS A 53 0.47 8.26 -0.61
N ILE A 54 1.19 7.15 -0.73
CA ILE A 54 1.62 6.34 0.41
C ILE A 54 2.59 7.14 1.30
N ALA A 55 3.62 7.79 0.72
CA ALA A 55 4.54 8.66 1.46
C ALA A 55 3.79 9.77 2.24
N ARG A 56 2.76 10.35 1.64
CA ARG A 56 1.90 11.34 2.28
C ARG A 56 1.15 10.75 3.47
N ALA A 57 0.57 9.55 3.32
CA ALA A 57 -0.11 8.88 4.42
C ALA A 57 0.84 8.57 5.59
N LEU A 58 2.08 8.22 5.30
CA LEU A 58 3.11 7.96 6.32
C LEU A 58 3.55 9.21 7.09
N THR A 59 3.25 10.44 6.63
CA THR A 59 3.66 11.67 7.33
C THR A 59 2.99 11.85 8.70
N VAL A 60 1.85 11.23 8.94
CA VAL A 60 1.14 11.27 10.22
C VAL A 60 1.52 10.11 11.16
N GLU A 61 2.49 9.29 10.76
CA GLU A 61 2.97 8.12 11.51
C GLU A 61 1.83 7.21 12.00
N PRO A 62 0.98 6.71 11.08
CA PRO A 62 -0.18 5.92 11.45
C PRO A 62 0.22 4.58 12.06
N GLU A 63 -0.54 4.06 13.02
CA GLU A 63 -0.40 2.68 13.49
C GLU A 63 -0.88 1.67 12.45
N ILE A 64 -1.91 2.04 11.68
CA ILE A 64 -2.51 1.21 10.64
C ILE A 64 -2.57 2.00 9.34
N LEU A 65 -2.03 1.44 8.27
CA LEU A 65 -2.10 1.97 6.92
C LEU A 65 -3.17 1.22 6.12
N LEU A 66 -4.20 1.93 5.68
CA LEU A 66 -5.28 1.37 4.87
C LEU A 66 -5.06 1.71 3.39
N LEU A 67 -5.02 0.71 2.54
CA LEU A 67 -4.80 0.84 1.10
C LEU A 67 -5.94 0.16 0.34
N ASP A 68 -6.58 0.91 -0.54
CA ASP A 68 -7.63 0.41 -1.41
C ASP A 68 -7.08 0.34 -2.84
N GLU A 69 -7.02 -0.89 -3.38
CA GLU A 69 -6.55 -1.21 -4.73
C GLU A 69 -5.23 -0.51 -5.13
N PRO A 70 -4.15 -0.60 -4.33
CA PRO A 70 -2.96 0.23 -4.52
C PRO A 70 -2.21 0.00 -5.84
N CYS A 71 -2.52 -1.06 -6.58
CA CYS A 71 -1.85 -1.41 -7.83
C CYS A 71 -2.80 -1.57 -9.03
N SER A 72 -4.11 -1.35 -8.89
CA SER A 72 -5.11 -1.69 -9.92
C SER A 72 -4.92 -0.96 -11.26
N ALA A 73 -4.44 0.29 -11.23
CA ALA A 73 -4.24 1.11 -12.43
C ALA A 73 -2.77 1.13 -12.93
N LEU A 74 -1.94 0.18 -12.48
CA LEU A 74 -0.50 0.20 -12.74
C LEU A 74 -0.07 -0.97 -13.62
N ASP A 75 0.99 -0.74 -14.40
CA ASP A 75 1.69 -1.80 -15.10
C ASP A 75 2.41 -2.76 -14.13
N VAL A 76 2.80 -3.93 -14.63
CA VAL A 76 3.42 -5.01 -13.83
C VAL A 76 4.70 -4.54 -13.13
N LYS A 77 5.53 -3.72 -13.79
CA LYS A 77 6.79 -3.22 -13.23
C LYS A 77 6.52 -2.25 -12.06
N SER A 78 5.62 -1.30 -12.26
CA SER A 78 5.22 -0.34 -11.23
C SER A 78 4.56 -1.03 -10.04
N SER A 79 3.70 -2.02 -10.28
CA SER A 79 3.08 -2.84 -9.24
C SER A 79 4.12 -3.59 -8.41
N SER A 80 5.12 -4.21 -9.05
CA SER A 80 6.21 -4.92 -8.36
C SER A 80 7.02 -4.00 -7.43
N VAL A 81 7.26 -2.75 -7.85
CA VAL A 81 7.95 -1.76 -7.00
C VAL A 81 7.13 -1.44 -5.75
N ILE A 82 5.81 -1.25 -5.90
CA ILE A 82 4.91 -0.99 -4.76
C ILE A 82 4.82 -2.20 -3.84
N GLU A 83 4.65 -3.40 -4.37
CA GLU A 83 4.61 -4.64 -3.57
C GLU A 83 5.89 -4.80 -2.72
N LYS A 84 7.06 -4.59 -3.33
CA LYS A 84 8.34 -4.65 -2.62
C LYS A 84 8.44 -3.60 -1.51
N MET A 85 7.99 -2.36 -1.78
CA MET A 85 7.94 -1.29 -0.79
C MET A 85 7.00 -1.67 0.38
N LEU A 86 5.79 -2.18 0.09
CA LEU A 86 4.83 -2.60 1.11
C LEU A 86 5.37 -3.73 1.98
N THR A 87 6.11 -4.68 1.38
CA THR A 87 6.79 -5.76 2.12
C THR A 87 7.86 -5.22 3.09
N GLN A 88 8.50 -4.10 2.77
CA GLN A 88 9.42 -3.43 3.70
C GLN A 88 8.68 -2.63 4.78
N LEU A 89 7.60 -1.95 4.41
CA LEU A 89 6.83 -1.14 5.34
C LEU A 89 6.10 -1.97 6.40
N LYS A 90 5.71 -3.21 6.11
CA LYS A 90 5.02 -4.07 7.07
C LYS A 90 5.87 -4.43 8.31
N GLU A 91 7.19 -4.27 8.24
CA GLU A 91 8.07 -4.43 9.41
C GLU A 91 7.83 -3.34 10.48
N LYS A 92 7.27 -2.20 10.06
CA LYS A 92 7.05 -1.04 10.94
C LYS A 92 5.57 -0.70 11.14
N TYR A 93 4.72 -1.01 10.16
CA TYR A 93 3.31 -0.63 10.15
C TYR A 93 2.41 -1.85 10.00
N THR A 94 1.25 -1.82 10.64
CA THR A 94 0.16 -2.73 10.27
C THR A 94 -0.46 -2.22 8.97
N ILE A 95 -0.49 -3.07 7.93
CA ILE A 95 -1.01 -2.69 6.62
C ILE A 95 -2.23 -3.53 6.30
N VAL A 96 -3.34 -2.87 6.00
CA VAL A 96 -4.56 -3.51 5.50
C VAL A 96 -4.74 -3.11 4.04
N ILE A 97 -4.82 -4.10 3.15
CA ILE A 97 -4.96 -3.90 1.71
C ILE A 97 -6.26 -4.52 1.24
N VAL A 98 -7.08 -3.74 0.55
CA VAL A 98 -8.19 -4.26 -0.26
C VAL A 98 -7.67 -4.45 -1.68
N THR A 99 -7.86 -5.64 -2.24
CA THR A 99 -7.49 -5.94 -3.63
C THR A 99 -8.33 -7.10 -4.17
N HIS A 100 -8.65 -7.05 -5.45
CA HIS A 100 -9.23 -8.17 -6.19
C HIS A 100 -8.15 -9.02 -6.88
N ASN A 101 -6.86 -8.62 -6.79
CA ASN A 101 -5.76 -9.37 -7.38
C ASN A 101 -5.29 -10.48 -6.43
N ILE A 102 -5.81 -11.69 -6.65
CA ILE A 102 -5.50 -12.89 -5.88
C ILE A 102 -3.99 -13.16 -5.81
N ALA A 103 -3.30 -13.02 -6.95
CA ALA A 103 -1.87 -13.26 -7.03
C ALA A 103 -1.06 -12.24 -6.19
N GLN A 104 -1.51 -10.98 -6.14
CA GLN A 104 -0.93 -9.96 -5.27
C GLN A 104 -1.16 -10.32 -3.80
N ALA A 105 -2.40 -10.60 -3.39
CA ALA A 105 -2.72 -11.01 -2.03
C ALA A 105 -1.83 -12.17 -1.56
N ARG A 106 -1.67 -13.19 -2.41
CA ARG A 106 -0.82 -14.36 -2.12
C ARG A 106 0.65 -14.00 -1.91
N ARG A 107 1.18 -13.01 -2.64
CA ARG A 107 2.61 -12.67 -2.58
C ARG A 107 2.99 -11.82 -1.37
N ILE A 108 2.13 -10.89 -0.96
CA ILE A 108 2.54 -9.84 -0.02
C ILE A 108 1.87 -9.91 1.35
N SER A 109 0.75 -10.63 1.51
CA SER A 109 0.03 -10.67 2.78
C SER A 109 0.55 -11.78 3.71
N ASP A 110 0.39 -11.57 5.02
CA ASP A 110 0.61 -12.57 6.05
C ASP A 110 -0.71 -13.30 6.37
N HIS A 111 -1.83 -12.54 6.37
CA HIS A 111 -3.19 -13.04 6.55
C HIS A 111 -4.10 -12.53 5.45
N VAL A 112 -5.14 -13.28 5.14
CA VAL A 112 -6.15 -12.91 4.16
C VAL A 112 -7.53 -12.97 4.80
N ALA A 113 -8.31 -11.90 4.60
CA ALA A 113 -9.73 -11.85 4.91
C ALA A 113 -10.51 -11.94 3.58
N PHE A 114 -11.20 -13.03 3.35
CA PHE A 114 -12.07 -13.18 2.18
C PHE A 114 -13.47 -12.67 2.49
N LEU A 115 -13.90 -11.63 1.75
CA LEU A 115 -15.21 -11.03 1.86
C LEU A 115 -16.04 -11.35 0.61
N PHE A 116 -17.27 -11.82 0.81
CA PHE A 116 -18.21 -12.08 -0.26
C PHE A 116 -19.62 -11.70 0.15
N GLY A 117 -20.36 -11.03 -0.74
CA GLY A 117 -21.72 -10.58 -0.44
C GLY A 117 -21.86 -9.69 0.80
N GLY A 118 -20.82 -8.87 1.12
CA GLY A 118 -20.80 -8.01 2.30
C GLY A 118 -20.53 -8.72 3.63
N LYS A 119 -20.14 -10.01 3.60
CA LYS A 119 -19.82 -10.81 4.78
C LYS A 119 -18.38 -11.24 4.76
N LEU A 120 -17.76 -11.30 5.94
CA LEU A 120 -16.48 -11.98 6.12
C LEU A 120 -16.74 -13.49 6.10
N ILE A 121 -16.22 -14.15 5.07
CA ILE A 121 -16.38 -15.60 4.88
C ILE A 121 -15.27 -16.34 5.61
N GLU A 122 -14.02 -15.97 5.34
CA GLU A 122 -12.87 -16.64 5.94
C GLU A 122 -11.77 -15.64 6.29
N PHE A 123 -11.09 -15.86 7.42
CA PHE A 123 -9.90 -15.13 7.82
C PHE A 123 -8.84 -16.10 8.34
N ALA A 124 -7.70 -16.17 7.66
CA ALA A 124 -6.63 -17.10 8.04
C ALA A 124 -5.26 -16.64 7.50
N PRO A 125 -4.16 -17.27 7.96
CA PRO A 125 -2.85 -17.10 7.33
C PRO A 125 -2.91 -17.35 5.81
N VAL A 126 -2.16 -16.57 5.05
CA VAL A 126 -2.17 -16.61 3.59
C VAL A 126 -1.97 -18.03 3.04
N GLN A 127 -1.06 -18.80 3.63
CA GLN A 127 -0.78 -20.16 3.18
C GLN A 127 -1.98 -21.09 3.33
N GLN A 128 -2.74 -20.95 4.44
CA GLN A 128 -3.94 -21.74 4.66
C GLN A 128 -5.03 -21.40 3.63
N ILE A 129 -5.32 -20.11 3.44
CA ILE A 129 -6.33 -19.66 2.45
C ILE A 129 -6.03 -20.24 1.06
N PHE A 130 -4.78 -20.18 0.63
CA PHE A 130 -4.39 -20.59 -0.74
C PHE A 130 -4.09 -22.07 -0.93
N SER A 131 -3.91 -22.85 0.12
CA SER A 131 -3.63 -24.29 0.01
C SER A 131 -4.74 -25.18 0.54
N GLN A 132 -5.41 -24.76 1.60
CA GLN A 132 -6.45 -25.52 2.30
C GLN A 132 -7.53 -24.61 2.86
N PRO A 133 -8.26 -23.87 2.01
CA PRO A 133 -9.37 -23.05 2.48
C PRO A 133 -10.44 -23.92 3.15
N LYS A 134 -11.03 -23.41 4.22
CA LYS A 134 -12.03 -24.17 5.01
C LYS A 134 -13.44 -23.98 4.45
N GLU A 135 -13.72 -22.78 3.93
CA GLU A 135 -15.05 -22.41 3.45
C GLU A 135 -15.20 -22.72 1.97
N GLU A 136 -16.35 -23.27 1.59
CA GLU A 136 -16.63 -23.65 0.19
C GLU A 136 -16.68 -22.43 -0.74
N GLU A 137 -17.15 -21.29 -0.26
CA GLU A 137 -17.15 -20.04 -1.00
C GLU A 137 -15.72 -19.56 -1.31
N THR A 138 -14.80 -19.73 -0.36
CA THR A 138 -13.38 -19.38 -0.57
C THR A 138 -12.77 -20.29 -1.63
N LYS A 139 -13.03 -21.60 -1.60
CA LYS A 139 -12.56 -22.56 -2.62
C LYS A 139 -13.08 -22.18 -3.99
N ALA A 140 -14.37 -22.00 -4.12
CA ALA A 140 -15.02 -21.66 -5.38
C ALA A 140 -14.50 -20.35 -5.99
N PHE A 141 -14.21 -19.35 -5.15
CA PHE A 141 -13.58 -18.10 -5.59
C PHE A 141 -12.14 -18.33 -6.12
N LEU A 142 -11.35 -19.09 -5.40
CA LEU A 142 -9.95 -19.38 -5.80
C LEU A 142 -9.87 -20.25 -7.07
N GLU A 143 -10.87 -21.09 -7.31
CA GLU A 143 -11.02 -21.91 -8.52
C GLU A 143 -11.59 -21.11 -9.71
N GLY A 144 -11.95 -19.83 -9.53
CA GLY A 144 -12.46 -18.96 -10.57
C GLY A 144 -13.95 -19.19 -10.91
N ILE A 145 -14.71 -19.80 -10.02
CA ILE A 145 -16.15 -20.07 -10.24
C ILE A 145 -16.97 -18.77 -10.13
N TYR A 146 -16.50 -17.78 -9.39
CA TYR A 146 -17.15 -16.48 -9.15
C TYR A 146 -16.44 -15.29 -9.82
N GLY A 147 -15.60 -15.51 -10.82
CA GLY A 147 -14.87 -14.46 -11.52
C GLY A 147 -15.21 -14.37 -13.00
#